data_844875a8b3d3b4597d36e2c8dc074732
#
_entry.id   844875a8b3d3b4597d36e2c8dc074732
#
_cell.length_a   1.000
_cell.length_b   1.000
_cell.length_c   1.000
_cell.angle_alpha   90.00
_cell.angle_beta   90.00
_cell.angle_gamma   90.00
#
_symmetry.space_group_name_H-M   'P 1'
#
loop_
_entity.id
_entity.type
_entity.pdbx_description
1 polymer ?
#
loop_
_entity_poly.entity_id
_entity_poly.type
_entity_poly.pdbx_seq_one_letter_code
_entity_poly.pdbx_strand_id
1 'polypeptide(L)'
;MTLRKKLLSLGLFLLWSVLGGVIVAAFFVAAFFGDFGILRVGDPGLVILFMPLFTAFVLGLLLVDYELVQTVIAALLATGVAIGLILTLMYAPDLAGVAVRPPPYEGAFSAILLFPLILLGTVLGRAIGERILPPQDILDRQKALMAETREWREQLAKSERPAPPVEQRKL
;
A
#
# COMPACT_ATOMS: atom_id res chain seq x y z
N MET A 1 12.98 -17.12 -9.12
CA MET A 1 11.57 -16.92 -8.71
C MET A 1 10.67 -17.66 -9.70
N THR A 2 9.85 -18.63 -9.26
CA THR A 2 9.01 -19.43 -10.16
C THR A 2 7.91 -18.59 -10.78
N LEU A 3 7.54 -18.87 -12.04
CA LEU A 3 6.50 -18.16 -12.82
C LEU A 3 5.20 -18.03 -12.00
N ARG A 4 4.86 -19.06 -11.23
CA ARG A 4 3.69 -19.10 -10.35
C ARG A 4 3.72 -18.02 -9.26
N LYS A 5 4.89 -17.75 -8.66
CA LYS A 5 5.02 -16.68 -7.64
C LYS A 5 4.86 -15.29 -8.25
N LYS A 6 5.38 -15.07 -9.46
CA LYS A 6 5.21 -13.79 -10.18
C LYS A 6 3.74 -13.52 -10.53
N LEU A 7 3.03 -14.55 -11.01
CA LEU A 7 1.60 -14.44 -11.34
C LEU A 7 0.76 -14.16 -10.08
N LEU A 8 1.08 -14.79 -8.97
CA LEU A 8 0.35 -14.61 -7.72
C LEU A 8 0.59 -13.20 -7.13
N SER A 9 1.83 -12.70 -7.21
CA SER A 9 2.16 -11.32 -6.82
C SER A 9 1.45 -10.29 -7.70
N LEU A 10 1.41 -10.51 -9.02
CA LEU A 10 0.68 -9.64 -9.94
C LEU A 10 -0.84 -9.65 -9.66
N GLY A 11 -1.40 -10.83 -9.40
CA GLY A 11 -2.81 -10.98 -9.05
C GLY A 11 -3.17 -10.24 -7.76
N LEU A 12 -2.35 -10.35 -6.72
CA LEU A 12 -2.52 -9.63 -5.46
C LEU A 12 -2.40 -8.10 -5.67
N PHE A 13 -1.42 -7.66 -6.44
CA PHE A 13 -1.24 -6.26 -6.79
C PHE A 13 -2.48 -5.67 -7.46
N LEU A 14 -3.00 -6.34 -8.48
CA LEU A 14 -4.22 -5.92 -9.18
C LEU A 14 -5.43 -5.93 -8.25
N LEU A 15 -5.57 -6.97 -7.43
CA LEU A 15 -6.66 -7.09 -6.46
C LEU A 15 -6.68 -5.91 -5.49
N TRP A 16 -5.54 -5.58 -4.89
CA TRP A 16 -5.44 -4.47 -3.95
C TRP A 16 -5.69 -3.12 -4.62
N SER A 17 -5.20 -2.91 -5.84
CA SER A 17 -5.41 -1.68 -6.60
C SER A 17 -6.90 -1.48 -6.94
N VAL A 18 -7.56 -2.53 -7.43
CA VAL A 18 -9.00 -2.48 -7.75
C VAL A 18 -9.83 -2.30 -6.49
N LEU A 19 -9.55 -3.06 -5.44
CA LEU A 19 -10.26 -2.96 -4.16
C LEU A 19 -10.14 -1.56 -3.55
N GLY A 20 -8.94 -0.98 -3.58
CA GLY A 20 -8.71 0.40 -3.15
C GLY A 20 -9.58 1.39 -3.92
N GLY A 21 -9.65 1.27 -5.24
CA GLY A 21 -10.50 2.11 -6.08
C GLY A 21 -11.99 1.94 -5.79
N VAL A 22 -12.46 0.71 -5.59
CA VAL A 22 -13.86 0.42 -5.22
C VAL A 22 -14.21 1.03 -3.87
N ILE A 23 -13.34 0.91 -2.86
CA ILE A 23 -13.57 1.48 -1.53
C ILE A 23 -13.65 3.01 -1.61
N VAL A 24 -12.73 3.66 -2.35
CA VAL A 24 -12.77 5.11 -2.57
C VAL A 24 -14.08 5.54 -3.24
N ALA A 25 -14.50 4.82 -4.30
CA ALA A 25 -15.76 5.10 -4.98
C ALA A 25 -16.97 4.93 -4.04
N ALA A 26 -16.99 3.88 -3.23
CA ALA A 26 -18.05 3.62 -2.27
C ALA A 26 -18.18 4.74 -1.23
N PHE A 27 -17.06 5.22 -0.67
CA PHE A 27 -17.07 6.35 0.25
C PHE A 27 -17.52 7.66 -0.43
N PHE A 28 -17.05 7.89 -1.66
CA PHE A 28 -17.47 9.06 -2.41
C PHE A 28 -18.98 9.07 -2.66
N VAL A 29 -19.52 7.95 -3.14
CA VAL A 29 -20.96 7.79 -3.38
C VAL A 29 -21.76 7.91 -2.06
N ALA A 30 -21.27 7.30 -0.99
CA ALA A 30 -21.90 7.41 0.32
C ALA A 30 -21.93 8.86 0.85
N ALA A 31 -20.87 9.62 0.63
CA ALA A 31 -20.79 11.01 1.05
C ALA A 31 -21.76 11.94 0.27
N PHE A 32 -21.95 11.68 -1.04
CA PHE A 32 -22.81 12.50 -1.87
C PHE A 32 -24.29 12.09 -1.87
N PHE A 33 -24.56 10.77 -1.74
CA PHE A 33 -25.90 10.22 -1.95
C PHE A 33 -26.45 9.51 -0.72
N GLY A 34 -25.61 9.28 0.31
CA GLY A 34 -26.00 8.53 1.49
C GLY A 34 -26.54 9.46 2.58
N ASP A 35 -27.82 9.34 2.89
CA ASP A 35 -28.38 9.86 4.14
C ASP A 35 -28.02 8.88 5.29
N PHE A 36 -26.74 8.49 5.34
CA PHE A 36 -26.22 7.60 6.38
C PHE A 36 -26.10 8.39 7.67
N GLY A 37 -27.10 8.28 8.54
CA GLY A 37 -27.14 8.93 9.83
C GLY A 37 -25.90 8.69 10.71
N ILE A 38 -25.09 7.68 10.39
CA ILE A 38 -23.81 7.37 11.05
C ILE A 38 -22.66 8.24 10.53
N LEU A 39 -22.73 8.73 9.28
CA LEU A 39 -21.71 9.57 8.65
C LEU A 39 -22.06 11.08 8.68
N ARG A 40 -23.09 11.48 9.40
CA ARG A 40 -23.35 12.87 9.75
C ARG A 40 -22.26 13.49 10.64
N VAL A 41 -21.12 12.82 10.76
CA VAL A 41 -19.96 13.35 11.49
C VAL A 41 -19.22 14.32 10.59
N GLY A 42 -19.67 15.57 10.58
CA GLY A 42 -18.93 16.66 9.99
C GLY A 42 -19.38 17.09 8.59
N ASP A 43 -18.66 18.03 8.06
CA ASP A 43 -18.83 18.59 6.75
C ASP A 43 -18.58 17.52 5.65
N PRO A 44 -19.49 17.27 4.71
CA PRO A 44 -19.28 16.35 3.59
C PRO A 44 -17.96 16.56 2.85
N GLY A 45 -17.48 17.80 2.79
CA GLY A 45 -16.20 18.15 2.19
C GLY A 45 -15.01 17.48 2.87
N LEU A 46 -15.03 17.32 4.19
CA LEU A 46 -13.98 16.65 4.94
C LEU A 46 -13.96 15.14 4.64
N VAL A 47 -15.12 14.51 4.54
CA VAL A 47 -15.22 13.08 4.21
C VAL A 47 -14.64 12.82 2.81
N ILE A 48 -14.98 13.68 1.85
CA ILE A 48 -14.49 13.57 0.46
C ILE A 48 -12.97 13.74 0.39
N LEU A 49 -12.40 14.57 1.24
CA LEU A 49 -10.96 14.82 1.28
C LEU A 49 -10.19 13.72 2.01
N PHE A 50 -10.65 13.36 3.22
CA PHE A 50 -9.89 12.48 4.11
C PHE A 50 -10.06 10.99 3.78
N MET A 51 -11.23 10.55 3.34
CA MET A 51 -11.46 9.12 3.10
C MET A 51 -10.65 8.57 1.92
N PRO A 52 -10.55 9.24 0.76
CA PRO A 52 -9.66 8.79 -0.31
C PRO A 52 -8.19 8.78 0.12
N LEU A 53 -7.75 9.80 0.86
CA LEU A 53 -6.39 9.89 1.37
C LEU A 53 -6.08 8.73 2.32
N PHE A 54 -6.98 8.46 3.27
CA PHE A 54 -6.81 7.39 4.24
C PHE A 54 -6.83 6.00 3.58
N THR A 55 -7.78 5.76 2.67
CA THR A 55 -7.85 4.50 1.93
C THR A 55 -6.60 4.27 1.10
N ALA A 56 -6.12 5.32 0.42
CA ALA A 56 -4.89 5.28 -0.34
C ALA A 56 -3.66 5.08 0.54
N PHE A 57 -3.65 5.64 1.73
CA PHE A 57 -2.60 5.42 2.72
C PHE A 57 -2.52 3.95 3.14
N VAL A 58 -3.66 3.32 3.43
CA VAL A 58 -3.72 1.88 3.73
C VAL A 58 -3.26 1.06 2.52
N LEU A 59 -3.67 1.43 1.30
CA LEU A 59 -3.19 0.78 0.08
C LEU A 59 -1.65 0.89 -0.03
N GLY A 60 -1.07 2.05 0.26
CA GLY A 60 0.37 2.24 0.29
C GLY A 60 1.09 1.36 1.30
N LEU A 61 0.52 1.18 2.49
CA LEU A 61 1.04 0.24 3.51
C LEU A 61 1.05 -1.21 3.02
N LEU A 62 0.02 -1.62 2.29
CA LEU A 62 -0.08 -2.97 1.74
C LEU A 62 0.89 -3.20 0.56
N LEU A 63 1.34 -2.13 -0.08
CA LEU A 63 2.24 -2.17 -1.23
C LEU A 63 3.72 -1.91 -0.87
N VAL A 64 4.10 -2.03 0.39
CA VAL A 64 5.48 -1.79 0.85
C VAL A 64 6.51 -2.69 0.15
N ASP A 65 6.15 -3.93 -0.14
CA ASP A 65 7.03 -4.90 -0.80
C ASP A 65 7.21 -4.64 -2.31
N TYR A 66 6.46 -3.69 -2.88
CA TYR A 66 6.53 -3.35 -4.30
C TYR A 66 7.40 -2.12 -4.54
N GLU A 67 7.96 -2.00 -5.75
CA GLU A 67 8.76 -0.82 -6.12
C GLU A 67 7.91 0.45 -6.18
N LEU A 68 8.56 1.63 -6.02
CA LEU A 68 7.88 2.92 -6.08
C LEU A 68 7.05 3.09 -7.36
N VAL A 69 7.62 2.68 -8.50
CA VAL A 69 6.94 2.75 -9.81
C VAL A 69 5.66 1.93 -9.81
N GLN A 70 5.70 0.71 -9.25
CA GLN A 70 4.53 -0.15 -9.13
C GLN A 70 3.49 0.48 -8.20
N THR A 71 3.92 1.10 -7.11
CA THR A 71 3.03 1.82 -6.19
C THR A 71 2.30 2.98 -6.88
N VAL A 72 2.99 3.74 -7.73
CA VAL A 72 2.38 4.79 -8.55
C VAL A 72 1.39 4.22 -9.57
N ILE A 73 1.73 3.10 -10.21
CA ILE A 73 0.81 2.40 -11.14
C ILE A 73 -0.43 1.92 -10.39
N ALA A 74 -0.28 1.39 -9.16
CA ALA A 74 -1.42 0.99 -8.33
C ALA A 74 -2.33 2.18 -8.00
N ALA A 75 -1.76 3.33 -7.66
CA ALA A 75 -2.52 4.56 -7.41
C ALA A 75 -3.29 5.02 -8.65
N LEU A 76 -2.65 4.96 -9.84
CA LEU A 76 -3.31 5.27 -11.11
C LEU A 76 -4.46 4.31 -11.41
N LEU A 77 -4.26 3.00 -11.21
CA LEU A 77 -5.31 2.00 -11.41
C LEU A 77 -6.46 2.20 -10.42
N ALA A 78 -6.17 2.41 -9.14
CA ALA A 78 -7.19 2.68 -8.13
C ALA A 78 -7.98 3.94 -8.46
N THR A 79 -7.32 5.00 -8.90
CA THR A 79 -7.98 6.24 -9.35
C THR A 79 -8.86 6.00 -10.57
N GLY A 80 -8.36 5.28 -11.56
CA GLY A 80 -9.12 4.94 -12.77
C GLY A 80 -10.39 4.14 -12.44
N VAL A 81 -10.28 3.14 -11.57
CA VAL A 81 -11.42 2.36 -11.08
C VAL A 81 -12.41 3.24 -10.31
N ALA A 82 -11.92 4.07 -9.39
CA ALA A 82 -12.75 4.96 -8.59
C ALA A 82 -13.53 5.94 -9.49
N ILE A 83 -12.85 6.64 -10.39
CA ILE A 83 -13.48 7.58 -11.31
C ILE A 83 -14.46 6.86 -12.25
N GLY A 84 -14.07 5.70 -12.80
CA GLY A 84 -14.94 4.91 -13.66
C GLY A 84 -16.24 4.52 -12.97
N LEU A 85 -16.17 4.04 -11.72
CA LEU A 85 -17.35 3.70 -10.93
C LEU A 85 -18.21 4.92 -10.59
N ILE A 86 -17.58 6.03 -10.17
CA ILE A 86 -18.29 7.28 -9.85
C ILE A 86 -19.03 7.78 -11.09
N LEU A 87 -18.36 7.86 -12.24
CA LEU A 87 -18.98 8.31 -13.49
C LEU A 87 -20.11 7.36 -13.91
N THR A 88 -19.91 6.05 -13.81
CA THR A 88 -20.94 5.08 -14.14
C THR A 88 -22.18 5.25 -13.27
N LEU A 89 -22.01 5.42 -11.97
CA LEU A 89 -23.11 5.64 -11.02
C LEU A 89 -23.80 7.01 -11.23
N MET A 90 -23.04 8.04 -11.61
CA MET A 90 -23.59 9.36 -11.86
C MET A 90 -24.37 9.47 -13.18
N TYR A 91 -23.93 8.75 -14.22
CA TYR A 91 -24.50 8.85 -15.56
C TYR A 91 -25.37 7.65 -15.97
N ALA A 92 -25.56 6.66 -15.09
CA ALA A 92 -26.46 5.53 -15.31
C ALA A 92 -27.65 5.57 -14.33
N PRO A 93 -28.48 6.61 -14.31
CA PRO A 93 -29.61 6.73 -13.38
C PRO A 93 -30.62 5.61 -13.53
N ASP A 94 -30.73 5.00 -14.72
CA ASP A 94 -31.66 3.90 -15.00
C ASP A 94 -31.26 2.60 -14.32
N LEU A 95 -29.98 2.41 -13.98
CA LEU A 95 -29.52 1.21 -13.28
C LEU A 95 -29.88 1.20 -11.79
N ALA A 96 -30.06 2.36 -11.18
CA ALA A 96 -30.33 2.49 -9.75
C ALA A 96 -31.81 2.71 -9.42
N GLY A 97 -32.69 2.96 -10.41
CA GLY A 97 -34.11 3.25 -10.19
C GLY A 97 -34.37 4.54 -9.38
N VAL A 98 -33.33 5.32 -9.14
CA VAL A 98 -33.37 6.56 -8.36
C VAL A 98 -33.01 7.70 -9.31
N ALA A 99 -33.89 8.70 -9.44
CA ALA A 99 -33.62 9.93 -10.17
C ALA A 99 -32.58 10.75 -9.38
N VAL A 100 -31.33 10.31 -9.39
CA VAL A 100 -30.23 11.02 -8.78
C VAL A 100 -29.83 12.15 -9.75
N ARG A 101 -30.12 13.39 -9.39
CA ARG A 101 -29.50 14.52 -10.07
C ARG A 101 -28.07 14.64 -9.57
N PRO A 102 -27.04 14.32 -10.39
CA PRO A 102 -25.68 14.58 -10.00
C PRO A 102 -25.51 16.09 -9.78
N PRO A 103 -24.82 16.53 -8.76
CA PRO A 103 -24.41 17.93 -8.63
C PRO A 103 -23.55 18.25 -9.85
N PRO A 104 -23.96 19.18 -10.74
CA PRO A 104 -23.43 19.23 -12.11
C PRO A 104 -21.97 19.62 -12.21
N TYR A 105 -21.41 20.26 -11.23
CA TYR A 105 -20.02 20.77 -11.26
C TYR A 105 -19.17 20.25 -10.09
N GLU A 106 -19.74 20.08 -8.93
CA GLU A 106 -19.00 19.67 -7.73
C GLU A 106 -18.46 18.24 -7.84
N GLY A 107 -19.22 17.34 -8.47
CA GLY A 107 -18.81 15.95 -8.67
C GLY A 107 -17.60 15.80 -9.61
N ALA A 108 -17.54 16.53 -10.71
CA ALA A 108 -16.42 16.48 -11.65
C ALA A 108 -15.15 17.09 -11.04
N PHE A 109 -15.28 18.20 -10.31
CA PHE A 109 -14.14 18.82 -9.62
C PHE A 109 -13.58 17.93 -8.52
N SER A 110 -14.45 17.27 -7.74
CA SER A 110 -14.05 16.33 -6.70
C SER A 110 -13.39 15.10 -7.29
N ALA A 111 -13.82 14.62 -8.46
CA ALA A 111 -13.18 13.50 -9.15
C ALA A 111 -11.75 13.84 -9.60
N ILE A 112 -11.49 15.07 -10.05
CA ILE A 112 -10.14 15.53 -10.41
C ILE A 112 -9.22 15.53 -9.16
N LEU A 113 -9.75 15.92 -8.00
CA LEU A 113 -8.99 15.93 -6.75
C LEU A 113 -8.67 14.53 -6.22
N LEU A 114 -9.41 13.51 -6.64
CA LEU A 114 -9.14 12.11 -6.22
C LEU A 114 -7.74 11.66 -6.64
N PHE A 115 -7.29 12.02 -7.82
CA PHE A 115 -5.98 11.57 -8.31
C PHE A 115 -4.82 12.00 -7.40
N PRO A 116 -4.62 13.31 -7.12
CA PRO A 116 -3.52 13.73 -6.25
C PRO A 116 -3.68 13.22 -4.81
N LEU A 117 -4.91 13.07 -4.30
CA LEU A 117 -5.15 12.54 -2.96
C LEU A 117 -4.78 11.06 -2.85
N ILE A 118 -5.19 10.24 -3.83
CA ILE A 118 -4.86 8.82 -3.86
C ILE A 118 -3.35 8.64 -4.04
N LEU A 119 -2.73 9.41 -4.94
CA LEU A 119 -1.30 9.35 -5.16
C LEU A 119 -0.53 9.72 -3.88
N LEU A 120 -0.88 10.85 -3.26
CA LEU A 120 -0.25 11.31 -2.03
C LEU A 120 -0.42 10.29 -0.90
N GLY A 121 -1.64 9.80 -0.67
CA GLY A 121 -1.94 8.80 0.35
C GLY A 121 -1.12 7.54 0.13
N THR A 122 -1.08 7.02 -1.09
CA THR A 122 -0.36 5.79 -1.43
C THR A 122 1.16 5.94 -1.22
N VAL A 123 1.74 7.06 -1.66
CA VAL A 123 3.18 7.32 -1.48
C VAL A 123 3.53 7.51 -0.01
N LEU A 124 2.71 8.26 0.75
CA LEU A 124 2.91 8.44 2.19
C LEU A 124 2.77 7.12 2.95
N GLY A 125 1.73 6.35 2.63
CA GLY A 125 1.50 5.04 3.24
C GLY A 125 2.68 4.11 3.03
N ARG A 126 3.20 4.04 1.81
CA ARG A 126 4.41 3.28 1.52
C ARG A 126 5.63 3.79 2.29
N ALA A 127 5.90 5.10 2.26
CA ALA A 127 7.07 5.68 2.92
C ALA A 127 7.06 5.43 4.45
N ILE A 128 5.87 5.45 5.06
CA ILE A 128 5.71 5.12 6.47
C ILE A 128 5.81 3.61 6.68
N GLY A 129 5.20 2.82 5.79
CA GLY A 129 5.27 1.36 5.81
C GLY A 129 6.71 0.84 5.73
N GLU A 130 7.55 1.39 4.87
CA GLU A 130 8.98 1.04 4.75
C GLU A 130 9.76 1.28 6.06
N ARG A 131 9.32 2.23 6.90
CA ARG A 131 9.93 2.50 8.20
C ARG A 131 9.45 1.55 9.29
N ILE A 132 8.17 1.15 9.25
CA ILE A 132 7.54 0.31 10.26
C ILE A 132 7.74 -1.17 9.95
N LEU A 133 7.58 -1.54 8.68
CA LEU A 133 7.68 -2.89 8.15
C LEU A 133 8.72 -2.89 7.04
N PRO A 134 10.01 -2.95 7.38
CA PRO A 134 11.04 -2.94 6.36
C PRO A 134 10.84 -4.11 5.39
N PRO A 135 11.00 -3.89 4.07
CA PRO A 135 10.84 -4.92 3.05
C PRO A 135 11.64 -6.18 3.39
N GLN A 136 11.10 -7.34 3.07
CA GLN A 136 11.71 -8.63 3.41
C GLN A 136 13.15 -8.75 2.90
N ASP A 137 13.43 -8.20 1.72
CA ASP A 137 14.79 -8.16 1.15
C ASP A 137 15.80 -7.42 2.05
N ILE A 138 15.37 -6.37 2.76
CA ILE A 138 16.23 -5.63 3.70
C ILE A 138 16.46 -6.47 4.96
N LEU A 139 15.43 -7.13 5.46
CA LEU A 139 15.54 -8.03 6.61
C LEU A 139 16.45 -9.23 6.31
N ASP A 140 16.33 -9.80 5.13
CA ASP A 140 17.16 -10.94 4.73
C ASP A 140 18.63 -10.52 4.51
N ARG A 141 18.89 -9.34 3.94
CA ARG A 141 20.25 -8.75 3.88
C ARG A 141 20.82 -8.50 5.28
N GLN A 142 20.04 -7.94 6.19
CA GLN A 142 20.48 -7.73 7.58
C GLN A 142 20.80 -9.06 8.29
N LYS A 143 19.97 -10.09 8.11
CA LYS A 143 20.23 -11.43 8.65
C LYS A 143 21.50 -12.03 8.07
N ALA A 144 21.73 -11.91 6.77
CA ALA A 144 22.95 -12.38 6.12
C ALA A 144 24.20 -11.67 6.67
N LEU A 145 24.16 -10.33 6.81
CA LEU A 145 25.26 -9.57 7.41
C LEU A 145 25.52 -9.93 8.88
N MET A 146 24.46 -10.19 9.65
CA MET A 146 24.62 -10.64 11.04
C MET A 146 25.21 -12.05 11.12
N ALA A 147 24.85 -12.94 10.20
CA ALA A 147 25.43 -14.29 10.14
C ALA A 147 26.92 -14.23 9.81
N GLU A 148 27.29 -13.45 8.79
CA GLU A 148 28.69 -13.21 8.41
C GLU A 148 29.52 -12.62 9.57
N THR A 149 28.95 -11.62 10.25
CA THR A 149 29.62 -11.00 11.41
C THR A 149 29.84 -12.02 12.56
N ARG A 150 28.92 -12.97 12.75
CA ARG A 150 29.07 -14.07 13.73
C ARG A 150 30.22 -15.00 13.33
N GLU A 151 30.27 -15.40 12.08
CA GLU A 151 31.33 -16.26 11.55
C GLU A 151 32.71 -15.61 11.74
N TRP A 152 32.82 -14.32 11.41
CA TRP A 152 34.05 -13.56 11.64
C TRP A 152 34.47 -13.52 13.11
N ARG A 153 33.53 -13.29 14.04
CA ARG A 153 33.82 -13.33 15.48
C ARG A 153 34.27 -14.71 15.95
N GLU A 154 33.64 -15.77 15.45
CA GLU A 154 34.04 -17.14 15.77
C GLU A 154 35.45 -17.48 15.26
N GLN A 155 35.79 -17.03 14.05
CA GLN A 155 37.12 -17.20 13.49
C GLN A 155 38.17 -16.43 14.29
N LEU A 156 37.90 -15.20 14.68
CA LEU A 156 38.78 -14.43 15.56
C LEU A 156 38.97 -15.10 16.91
N ALA A 157 37.90 -15.57 17.55
CA ALA A 157 37.98 -16.27 18.83
C ALA A 157 38.73 -17.61 18.74
N LYS A 158 38.70 -18.27 17.57
CA LYS A 158 39.53 -19.48 17.33
C LYS A 158 41.00 -19.14 17.13
N SER A 159 41.31 -18.03 16.49
CA SER A 159 42.71 -17.59 16.25
C SER A 159 43.37 -17.06 17.53
N GLU A 160 42.61 -16.52 18.47
CA GLU A 160 43.09 -16.02 19.76
C GLU A 160 43.27 -17.12 20.80
N ARG A 161 42.79 -18.35 20.55
CA ARG A 161 43.07 -19.46 21.46
C ARG A 161 44.54 -19.80 21.44
N PRO A 162 45.26 -19.72 22.57
CA PRO A 162 46.67 -20.11 22.62
C PRO A 162 46.80 -21.57 22.18
N ALA A 163 47.85 -21.82 21.38
CA ALA A 163 48.16 -23.16 20.92
C ALA A 163 48.24 -24.11 22.12
N PRO A 164 47.69 -25.34 22.03
CA PRO A 164 47.77 -26.29 23.13
C PRO A 164 49.23 -26.47 23.52
N PRO A 165 49.56 -26.56 24.83
CA PRO A 165 50.92 -26.74 25.28
C PRO A 165 51.51 -27.96 24.59
N VAL A 166 52.64 -27.77 23.93
CA VAL A 166 53.41 -28.84 23.29
C VAL A 166 53.74 -29.84 24.37
N GLU A 167 53.10 -30.98 24.34
CA GLU A 167 53.40 -32.09 25.24
C GLU A 167 54.89 -32.49 25.07
N GLN A 168 55.72 -32.05 26.00
CA GLN A 168 57.12 -32.44 26.01
C GLN A 168 57.15 -33.98 26.10
N ARG A 169 57.38 -34.63 24.94
CA ARG A 169 57.70 -36.06 24.87
C ARG A 169 58.93 -36.25 25.75
N LYS A 170 58.75 -36.77 26.93
CA LYS A 170 59.83 -37.27 27.75
C LYS A 170 60.49 -38.41 26.96
N LEU A 171 61.76 -38.19 26.59
CA LEU A 171 62.71 -39.26 26.20
C LEU A 171 63.13 -40.10 27.40
#